data_d04a91af64019b68abe402b32cd2f609
#
_entry.id   d04a91af64019b68abe402b32cd2f609
#
_cell.length_a   1.000
_cell.length_b   1.000
_cell.length_c   1.000
_cell.angle_alpha   90.00
_cell.angle_beta   90.00
_cell.angle_gamma   90.00
#
_symmetry.space_group_name_H-M   'P 1'
#
loop_
_entity.id
_entity.type
_entity.pdbx_description
1 polymer ?
#
loop_
_entity_poly.entity_id
_entity_poly.type
_entity_poly.pdbx_seq_one_letter_code
_entity_poly.pdbx_strand_id
1 'polypeptide(L)'
;MNFNCIIKTGLVAVATMVSLSSFSQDLIARQAPIDKKLKTVDSLALQKQIRAEQSEYPALSLYPNWNNQYVHAYGNAIIPDTYTIDLTGFHMPTPSTKITSPFGPRWRRMHNGLDLKVNIGDTIVAAFDGKVRIVKYERRGYGKYVVIRHDNGLETVYGHLSKQLVEENQLVKAGEVIGLGGNTGRSTGSHLHFETRFLGIAINPIYMFDFPKQDIVADTYTFRRTQGSSKRAGSHDTQVADGTIRYHKVKSGDTLSRIA
;
A
#
# COMPACT_ATOMS: atom_id res chain seq x y z
N MET A 1 10.58 72.97 -23.20
CA MET A 1 10.32 72.04 -22.06
C MET A 1 11.35 72.32 -21.00
N ASN A 2 10.96 72.79 -19.83
CA ASN A 2 11.85 73.26 -18.78
C ASN A 2 12.54 72.10 -18.06
N PHE A 3 13.83 72.09 -18.07
CA PHE A 3 14.68 71.10 -17.42
C PHE A 3 14.40 70.94 -15.90
N ASN A 4 13.91 71.98 -15.26
CA ASN A 4 13.53 71.99 -13.84
C ASN A 4 12.27 71.17 -13.53
N CYS A 5 11.44 70.85 -14.53
CA CYS A 5 10.24 70.07 -14.32
C CYS A 5 10.56 68.55 -14.29
N ILE A 6 11.58 68.11 -15.07
CA ILE A 6 11.99 66.68 -15.13
C ILE A 6 12.67 66.25 -13.84
N ILE A 7 13.46 67.16 -13.22
CA ILE A 7 14.15 66.85 -11.95
C ILE A 7 13.15 66.72 -10.79
N LYS A 8 12.13 67.58 -10.75
CA LYS A 8 11.11 67.49 -9.70
C LYS A 8 10.24 66.24 -9.81
N THR A 9 9.91 65.79 -11.00
CA THR A 9 9.13 64.56 -11.20
C THR A 9 9.97 63.32 -10.93
N GLY A 10 11.27 63.31 -11.25
CA GLY A 10 12.17 62.24 -10.93
C GLY A 10 12.42 62.07 -9.41
N LEU A 11 12.52 63.17 -8.68
CA LEU A 11 12.73 63.13 -7.22
C LEU A 11 11.49 62.67 -6.45
N VAL A 12 10.28 62.97 -6.91
CA VAL A 12 9.03 62.51 -6.31
C VAL A 12 8.85 61.00 -6.56
N ALA A 13 9.23 60.49 -7.77
CA ALA A 13 9.13 59.08 -8.09
C ALA A 13 10.13 58.22 -7.25
N VAL A 14 11.33 58.70 -7.02
CA VAL A 14 12.33 58.01 -6.18
C VAL A 14 11.93 58.05 -4.70
N ALA A 15 11.37 59.17 -4.21
CA ALA A 15 10.87 59.24 -2.82
C ALA A 15 9.67 58.31 -2.55
N THR A 16 8.79 58.16 -3.52
CA THR A 16 7.65 57.18 -3.40
C THR A 16 8.09 55.72 -3.46
N MET A 17 9.13 55.38 -4.25
CA MET A 17 9.64 54.03 -4.27
C MET A 17 10.38 53.62 -2.98
N VAL A 18 11.12 54.55 -2.36
CA VAL A 18 11.80 54.32 -1.09
C VAL A 18 10.79 54.15 0.05
N SER A 19 9.65 54.89 0.04
CA SER A 19 8.60 54.73 1.06
C SER A 19 7.84 53.41 0.97
N LEU A 20 7.66 52.86 -0.24
CA LEU A 20 7.02 51.55 -0.45
C LEU A 20 7.89 50.38 0.01
N SER A 21 9.22 50.49 -0.11
CA SER A 21 10.11 49.44 0.38
C SER A 21 10.20 49.37 1.91
N SER A 22 10.01 50.48 2.61
CA SER A 22 9.99 50.54 4.09
C SER A 22 8.75 49.85 4.68
N PHE A 23 7.59 50.00 4.03
CA PHE A 23 6.35 49.31 4.49
C PHE A 23 6.39 47.80 4.27
N SER A 24 7.07 47.29 3.23
CA SER A 24 7.20 45.90 2.96
C SER A 24 8.07 45.16 3.99
N GLN A 25 9.16 45.81 4.45
CA GLN A 25 10.03 45.21 5.48
C GLN A 25 9.39 45.16 6.86
N ASP A 26 8.59 46.19 7.18
CA ASP A 26 7.90 46.25 8.47
C ASP A 26 6.74 45.24 8.57
N LEU A 27 6.10 44.94 7.45
CA LEU A 27 5.06 43.90 7.37
C LEU A 27 5.69 42.47 7.52
N ILE A 28 6.85 42.21 6.93
CA ILE A 28 7.55 40.92 7.07
C ILE A 28 8.04 40.74 8.51
N ALA A 29 8.57 41.81 9.15
CA ALA A 29 9.04 41.76 10.53
C ALA A 29 7.90 41.54 11.55
N ARG A 30 6.69 42.03 11.25
CA ARG A 30 5.51 41.80 12.09
C ARG A 30 4.86 40.43 11.91
N GLN A 31 5.00 39.81 10.73
CA GLN A 31 4.49 38.45 10.45
C GLN A 31 5.40 37.35 11.00
N ALA A 32 6.69 37.56 11.09
CA ALA A 32 7.65 36.55 11.54
C ALA A 32 7.34 35.91 12.92
N PRO A 33 6.84 36.65 13.94
CA PRO A 33 6.41 36.04 15.21
C PRO A 33 5.12 35.25 15.11
N ILE A 34 4.22 35.64 14.21
CA ILE A 34 2.92 34.97 14.00
C ILE A 34 3.15 33.63 13.27
N ASP A 35 3.99 33.62 12.24
CA ASP A 35 4.34 32.40 11.51
C ASP A 35 5.06 31.38 12.38
N LYS A 36 5.93 31.79 13.30
CA LYS A 36 6.55 30.90 14.29
C LYS A 36 5.53 30.28 15.25
N LYS A 37 4.56 31.06 15.69
CA LYS A 37 3.46 30.55 16.56
C LYS A 37 2.53 29.61 15.80
N LEU A 38 2.15 29.95 14.58
CA LEU A 38 1.32 29.09 13.73
C LEU A 38 2.02 27.77 13.41
N LYS A 39 3.32 27.77 13.04
CA LYS A 39 4.10 26.55 12.81
C LYS A 39 4.18 25.65 14.04
N THR A 40 4.30 26.21 15.24
CA THR A 40 4.32 25.41 16.48
C THR A 40 2.95 24.87 16.86
N VAL A 41 1.89 25.62 16.62
CA VAL A 41 0.50 25.16 16.84
C VAL A 41 0.14 24.08 15.83
N ASP A 42 0.47 24.25 14.55
CA ASP A 42 0.25 23.26 13.50
C ASP A 42 1.01 21.95 13.77
N SER A 43 2.25 22.02 14.25
CA SER A 43 3.03 20.83 14.55
C SER A 43 2.45 20.01 15.72
N LEU A 44 1.93 20.66 16.75
CA LEU A 44 1.27 20.01 17.90
C LEU A 44 -0.10 19.44 17.52
N ALA A 45 -0.88 20.18 16.73
CA ALA A 45 -2.16 19.72 16.20
C ALA A 45 -1.94 18.51 15.28
N LEU A 46 -0.95 18.58 14.38
CA LEU A 46 -0.57 17.49 13.51
C LEU A 46 -0.08 16.25 14.29
N GLN A 47 0.77 16.43 15.31
CA GLN A 47 1.20 15.34 16.17
C GLN A 47 0.05 14.70 16.95
N LYS A 48 -0.91 15.49 17.41
CA LYS A 48 -2.11 14.99 18.07
C LYS A 48 -2.98 14.19 17.11
N GLN A 49 -3.12 14.67 15.88
CA GLN A 49 -3.85 13.98 14.81
C GLN A 49 -3.16 12.65 14.42
N ILE A 50 -1.84 12.66 14.22
CA ILE A 50 -1.04 11.45 13.96
C ILE A 50 -1.18 10.44 15.10
N ARG A 51 -1.13 10.88 16.37
CA ARG A 51 -1.32 9.98 17.52
C ARG A 51 -2.74 9.43 17.60
N ALA A 52 -3.75 10.21 17.25
CA ALA A 52 -5.14 9.76 17.19
C ALA A 52 -5.30 8.69 16.11
N GLU A 53 -4.80 8.92 14.88
CA GLU A 53 -4.80 7.95 13.80
C GLU A 53 -4.02 6.67 14.16
N GLN A 54 -2.86 6.79 14.80
CA GLN A 54 -2.07 5.63 15.27
C GLN A 54 -2.78 4.82 16.35
N SER A 55 -3.59 5.48 17.20
CA SER A 55 -4.38 4.77 18.23
C SER A 55 -5.63 4.11 17.65
N GLU A 56 -6.20 4.70 16.62
CA GLU A 56 -7.36 4.17 15.89
C GLU A 56 -6.98 3.01 14.97
N TYR A 57 -5.79 3.11 14.34
CA TYR A 57 -5.26 2.10 13.40
C TYR A 57 -3.85 1.65 13.80
N PRO A 58 -3.72 0.83 14.86
CA PRO A 58 -2.40 0.41 15.38
C PRO A 58 -1.54 -0.29 14.33
N ALA A 59 -2.16 -0.95 13.38
CA ALA A 59 -1.47 -1.67 12.31
C ALA A 59 -0.69 -0.74 11.36
N LEU A 60 -1.09 0.53 11.23
CA LEU A 60 -0.35 1.50 10.42
C LEU A 60 1.04 1.82 11.00
N SER A 61 1.23 1.68 12.31
CA SER A 61 2.52 1.89 12.97
C SER A 61 3.56 0.82 12.63
N LEU A 62 3.14 -0.33 12.10
CA LEU A 62 4.03 -1.40 11.67
C LEU A 62 4.92 -1.00 10.49
N TYR A 63 4.46 -0.05 9.68
CA TYR A 63 5.15 0.36 8.47
C TYR A 63 5.89 1.69 8.70
N PRO A 64 7.24 1.69 8.71
CA PRO A 64 8.03 2.88 9.03
C PRO A 64 7.87 3.99 7.99
N ASN A 65 7.50 3.64 6.76
CA ASN A 65 7.42 4.57 5.63
C ASN A 65 6.19 4.34 4.76
N TRP A 66 5.68 5.44 4.20
CA TRP A 66 4.74 5.43 3.10
C TRP A 66 5.48 5.66 1.78
N ASN A 67 5.43 4.70 0.86
CA ASN A 67 6.15 4.78 -0.40
C ASN A 67 5.24 4.40 -1.58
N ASN A 68 5.02 5.36 -2.48
CA ASN A 68 4.23 5.19 -3.70
C ASN A 68 5.08 4.71 -4.89
N GLN A 69 6.40 4.52 -4.74
CA GLN A 69 7.30 4.21 -5.86
C GLN A 69 7.49 2.72 -6.09
N TYR A 70 7.72 1.96 -5.04
CA TYR A 70 8.13 0.57 -5.14
C TYR A 70 7.21 -0.36 -4.36
N VAL A 71 6.83 -1.49 -4.96
CA VAL A 71 5.99 -2.51 -4.30
C VAL A 71 6.70 -3.05 -3.06
N HIS A 72 8.01 -3.22 -3.10
CA HIS A 72 8.84 -3.82 -2.04
C HIS A 72 9.59 -2.79 -1.20
N ALA A 73 9.04 -1.61 -0.97
CA ALA A 73 9.69 -0.54 -0.20
C ALA A 73 9.39 -0.66 1.31
N TYR A 74 9.78 -1.77 1.91
CA TYR A 74 9.53 -2.01 3.35
C TYR A 74 10.72 -1.60 4.23
N GLY A 75 11.86 -1.24 3.62
CA GLY A 75 13.02 -0.63 4.25
C GLY A 75 13.44 -1.34 5.53
N ASN A 76 13.42 -0.59 6.64
CA ASN A 76 13.82 -1.06 7.97
C ASN A 76 12.61 -1.49 8.82
N ALA A 77 11.53 -1.98 8.22
CA ALA A 77 10.40 -2.51 8.97
C ALA A 77 10.84 -3.66 9.88
N ILE A 78 10.51 -3.56 11.15
CA ILE A 78 10.78 -4.62 12.13
C ILE A 78 9.66 -5.64 12.00
N ILE A 79 10.00 -6.82 11.49
CA ILE A 79 9.03 -7.91 11.35
C ILE A 79 8.89 -8.57 12.72
N PRO A 80 7.68 -8.54 13.32
CA PRO A 80 7.44 -9.22 14.60
C PRO A 80 7.53 -10.74 14.45
N ASP A 81 7.87 -11.45 15.53
CA ASP A 81 7.89 -12.91 15.51
C ASP A 81 6.49 -13.50 15.35
N THR A 82 5.49 -12.84 15.92
CA THR A 82 4.06 -13.16 15.76
C THR A 82 3.24 -11.90 15.64
N TYR A 83 2.19 -11.94 14.83
CA TYR A 83 1.22 -10.87 14.72
C TYR A 83 -0.15 -11.45 14.35
N THR A 84 -1.20 -11.04 15.05
CA THR A 84 -2.56 -11.46 14.73
C THR A 84 -3.22 -10.41 13.83
N ILE A 85 -3.61 -10.84 12.64
CA ILE A 85 -4.25 -10.01 11.63
C ILE A 85 -5.75 -10.27 11.73
N ASP A 86 -6.54 -9.22 11.91
CA ASP A 86 -7.99 -9.26 11.87
C ASP A 86 -8.44 -9.36 10.40
N LEU A 87 -9.27 -10.35 10.09
CA LEU A 87 -9.83 -10.57 8.76
C LEU A 87 -11.32 -10.20 8.68
N THR A 88 -11.91 -9.70 9.76
CA THR A 88 -13.30 -9.22 9.76
C THR A 88 -13.46 -8.04 8.81
N GLY A 89 -14.64 -7.89 8.22
CA GLY A 89 -14.88 -6.86 7.20
C GLY A 89 -14.26 -7.14 5.82
N PHE A 90 -13.81 -8.38 5.60
CA PHE A 90 -13.33 -8.83 4.30
C PHE A 90 -14.41 -8.75 3.21
N HIS A 91 -14.00 -8.38 2.02
CA HIS A 91 -14.80 -8.50 0.80
C HIS A 91 -13.99 -9.21 -0.28
N MET A 92 -14.59 -10.20 -0.93
CA MET A 92 -13.92 -10.94 -2.01
C MET A 92 -13.57 -10.00 -3.17
N PRO A 93 -12.33 -9.99 -3.67
CA PRO A 93 -11.88 -9.01 -4.68
C PRO A 93 -12.56 -9.17 -6.04
N THR A 94 -13.16 -10.32 -6.29
CA THR A 94 -13.94 -10.64 -7.50
C THR A 94 -14.95 -11.73 -7.18
N PRO A 95 -16.13 -11.77 -7.83
CA PRO A 95 -17.11 -12.86 -7.64
C PRO A 95 -16.64 -14.21 -8.19
N SER A 96 -15.47 -14.27 -8.83
CA SER A 96 -14.94 -15.51 -9.38
C SER A 96 -14.38 -16.42 -8.30
N THR A 97 -14.86 -17.66 -8.26
CA THR A 97 -14.38 -18.72 -7.35
C THR A 97 -13.24 -19.56 -7.93
N LYS A 98 -12.95 -19.40 -9.23
CA LYS A 98 -12.02 -20.26 -9.96
C LYS A 98 -10.59 -19.75 -9.84
N ILE A 99 -9.77 -20.47 -9.08
CA ILE A 99 -8.32 -20.30 -9.06
C ILE A 99 -7.72 -20.95 -10.32
N THR A 100 -7.04 -20.16 -11.12
CA THR A 100 -6.36 -20.62 -12.36
C THR A 100 -4.92 -20.97 -12.11
N SER A 101 -4.30 -20.40 -11.06
CA SER A 101 -2.95 -20.74 -10.67
C SER A 101 -2.70 -20.44 -9.18
N PRO A 102 -2.18 -21.43 -8.42
CA PRO A 102 -1.96 -21.28 -6.99
C PRO A 102 -0.70 -20.46 -6.68
N PHE A 103 -0.62 -20.01 -5.42
CA PHE A 103 0.58 -19.49 -4.80
C PHE A 103 1.67 -20.57 -4.72
N GLY A 104 2.94 -20.18 -4.84
CA GLY A 104 4.05 -21.08 -4.60
C GLY A 104 5.09 -21.14 -5.72
N PRO A 105 6.07 -22.06 -5.60
CA PRO A 105 7.15 -22.18 -6.56
C PRO A 105 6.65 -22.64 -7.93
N ARG A 106 7.06 -21.93 -8.98
CA ARG A 106 6.82 -22.27 -10.39
C ARG A 106 8.15 -22.36 -11.10
N TRP A 107 8.58 -23.53 -11.55
CA TRP A 107 9.82 -23.72 -12.32
C TRP A 107 11.03 -23.03 -11.64
N ARG A 108 11.41 -21.83 -12.10
CA ARG A 108 12.52 -21.02 -11.57
C ARG A 108 12.08 -19.78 -10.79
N ARG A 109 10.78 -19.60 -10.55
CA ARG A 109 10.22 -18.38 -9.93
C ARG A 109 9.19 -18.71 -8.88
N MET A 110 9.08 -17.84 -7.89
CA MET A 110 8.01 -17.87 -6.92
C MET A 110 6.80 -17.10 -7.47
N HIS A 111 5.61 -17.67 -7.32
CA HIS A 111 4.35 -17.00 -7.53
C HIS A 111 3.86 -16.47 -6.18
N ASN A 112 4.00 -15.16 -5.98
CA ASN A 112 3.75 -14.51 -4.68
C ASN A 112 2.28 -14.23 -4.39
N GLY A 113 1.38 -14.64 -5.29
CA GLY A 113 -0.07 -14.53 -5.16
C GLY A 113 -0.75 -15.74 -5.73
N LEU A 114 -2.03 -15.62 -5.95
CA LEU A 114 -2.80 -16.57 -6.74
C LEU A 114 -3.52 -15.86 -7.89
N ASP A 115 -3.84 -16.60 -8.91
CA ASP A 115 -4.53 -16.07 -10.07
C ASP A 115 -5.99 -16.53 -10.06
N LEU A 116 -6.92 -15.58 -10.08
CA LEU A 116 -8.36 -15.79 -10.16
C LEU A 116 -8.85 -15.56 -11.59
N LYS A 117 -9.69 -16.45 -12.09
CA LYS A 117 -10.28 -16.27 -13.41
C LYS A 117 -11.19 -15.05 -13.41
N VAL A 118 -10.89 -14.09 -14.28
CA VAL A 118 -11.79 -12.96 -14.59
C VAL A 118 -11.81 -12.72 -16.09
N ASN A 119 -12.85 -12.07 -16.59
CA ASN A 119 -12.89 -11.57 -17.95
C ASN A 119 -12.37 -10.11 -17.99
N ILE A 120 -12.01 -9.67 -19.18
CA ILE A 120 -11.64 -8.26 -19.37
C ILE A 120 -12.89 -7.40 -19.12
N GLY A 121 -12.77 -6.45 -18.17
CA GLY A 121 -13.87 -5.58 -17.80
C GLY A 121 -14.65 -6.00 -16.57
N ASP A 122 -14.43 -7.22 -16.04
CA ASP A 122 -15.04 -7.65 -14.77
C ASP A 122 -14.59 -6.72 -13.64
N THR A 123 -15.51 -6.40 -12.74
CA THR A 123 -15.25 -5.49 -11.61
C THR A 123 -14.29 -6.12 -10.61
N ILE A 124 -13.28 -5.37 -10.21
CA ILE A 124 -12.33 -5.72 -9.14
C ILE A 124 -12.52 -4.73 -7.99
N VAL A 125 -12.63 -5.24 -6.77
CA VAL A 125 -12.91 -4.46 -5.57
C VAL A 125 -11.84 -4.63 -4.51
N ALA A 126 -11.76 -3.66 -3.57
CA ALA A 126 -10.84 -3.71 -2.44
C ALA A 126 -11.25 -4.80 -1.44
N ALA A 127 -10.26 -5.58 -0.95
CA ALA A 127 -10.52 -6.70 -0.03
C ALA A 127 -10.85 -6.23 1.41
N PHE A 128 -10.34 -5.09 1.84
CA PHE A 128 -10.58 -4.48 3.15
C PHE A 128 -10.57 -2.96 3.02
N ASP A 129 -11.01 -2.28 4.09
CA ASP A 129 -10.78 -0.85 4.26
C ASP A 129 -9.28 -0.53 4.23
N GLY A 130 -8.91 0.60 3.67
CA GLY A 130 -7.50 0.98 3.64
C GLY A 130 -7.19 2.16 2.74
N LYS A 131 -5.90 2.36 2.48
CA LYS A 131 -5.38 3.46 1.66
C LYS A 131 -4.59 2.92 0.47
N VAL A 132 -4.91 3.43 -0.72
CA VAL A 132 -4.22 3.07 -1.97
C VAL A 132 -2.79 3.58 -1.91
N ARG A 133 -1.83 2.66 -1.99
CA ARG A 133 -0.41 3.01 -1.93
C ARG A 133 0.23 3.17 -3.30
N ILE A 134 -0.13 2.33 -4.27
CA ILE A 134 0.46 2.35 -5.60
C ILE A 134 -0.64 2.17 -6.65
N VAL A 135 -0.57 3.00 -7.71
CA VAL A 135 -1.35 2.86 -8.94
C VAL A 135 -0.41 3.03 -10.12
N LYS A 136 0.12 1.93 -10.67
CA LYS A 136 1.16 1.96 -11.71
C LYS A 136 0.97 0.92 -12.81
N TYR A 137 1.84 1.01 -13.81
CA TYR A 137 1.95 0.06 -14.90
C TYR A 137 3.35 -0.51 -15.00
N GLU A 138 3.47 -1.82 -14.93
CA GLU A 138 4.72 -2.56 -15.09
C GLU A 138 4.62 -3.56 -16.27
N ARG A 139 5.17 -3.19 -17.41
CA ARG A 139 5.04 -3.95 -18.66
C ARG A 139 5.50 -5.41 -18.56
N ARG A 140 6.58 -5.71 -17.81
CA ARG A 140 7.19 -7.04 -17.69
C ARG A 140 6.86 -7.74 -16.37
N GLY A 141 5.89 -7.24 -15.63
CA GLY A 141 5.47 -7.74 -14.32
C GLY A 141 3.96 -7.71 -14.18
N TYR A 142 3.48 -6.99 -13.17
CA TYR A 142 2.07 -6.90 -12.79
C TYR A 142 1.12 -6.28 -13.83
N GLY A 143 1.62 -5.67 -14.90
CA GLY A 143 0.79 -4.91 -15.82
C GLY A 143 0.27 -3.63 -15.17
N LYS A 144 -0.98 -3.27 -15.41
CA LYS A 144 -1.68 -2.27 -14.60
C LYS A 144 -2.03 -2.90 -13.28
N TYR A 145 -1.60 -2.28 -12.18
CA TYR A 145 -1.81 -2.84 -10.84
C TYR A 145 -2.09 -1.76 -9.80
N VAL A 146 -2.74 -2.20 -8.75
CA VAL A 146 -3.04 -1.39 -7.56
C VAL A 146 -2.48 -2.11 -6.35
N VAL A 147 -1.90 -1.37 -5.41
CA VAL A 147 -1.50 -1.87 -4.08
C VAL A 147 -2.25 -1.06 -3.04
N ILE A 148 -2.93 -1.76 -2.12
CA ILE A 148 -3.66 -1.15 -1.02
C ILE A 148 -3.03 -1.62 0.28
N ARG A 149 -2.75 -0.68 1.19
CA ARG A 149 -2.41 -0.97 2.58
C ARG A 149 -3.67 -0.83 3.42
N HIS A 150 -3.98 -1.90 4.15
CA HIS A 150 -5.19 -2.02 4.93
C HIS A 150 -4.96 -1.71 6.42
N ASP A 151 -6.04 -1.34 7.09
CA ASP A 151 -6.03 -0.96 8.51
C ASP A 151 -5.63 -2.13 9.43
N ASN A 152 -5.84 -3.38 8.98
CA ASN A 152 -5.42 -4.60 9.69
C ASN A 152 -3.93 -4.96 9.52
N GLY A 153 -3.15 -4.15 8.79
CA GLY A 153 -1.72 -4.35 8.54
C GLY A 153 -1.38 -5.17 7.32
N LEU A 154 -2.35 -5.75 6.61
CA LEU A 154 -2.10 -6.38 5.32
C LEU A 154 -1.85 -5.35 4.21
N GLU A 155 -1.09 -5.74 3.21
CA GLU A 155 -1.13 -5.13 1.89
C GLU A 155 -1.65 -6.15 0.88
N THR A 156 -2.53 -5.69 -0.02
CA THR A 156 -3.00 -6.50 -1.15
C THR A 156 -2.54 -5.91 -2.46
N VAL A 157 -2.24 -6.78 -3.42
CA VAL A 157 -1.83 -6.40 -4.78
C VAL A 157 -2.86 -6.95 -5.76
N TYR A 158 -3.34 -6.09 -6.65
CA TYR A 158 -4.29 -6.42 -7.72
C TYR A 158 -3.62 -6.18 -9.05
N GLY A 159 -3.19 -7.25 -9.71
CA GLY A 159 -2.42 -7.19 -10.96
C GLY A 159 -3.23 -7.53 -12.21
N HIS A 160 -2.61 -7.26 -13.35
CA HIS A 160 -3.09 -7.53 -14.72
C HIS A 160 -4.38 -6.82 -15.11
N LEU A 161 -4.72 -5.70 -14.42
CA LEU A 161 -5.92 -4.92 -14.67
C LEU A 161 -5.95 -4.35 -16.10
N SER A 162 -7.15 -4.22 -16.67
CA SER A 162 -7.36 -3.46 -17.91
C SER A 162 -7.46 -1.96 -17.64
N LYS A 163 -8.04 -1.57 -16.48
CA LYS A 163 -8.17 -0.19 -16.04
C LYS A 163 -8.07 -0.10 -14.53
N GLN A 164 -7.37 0.92 -14.03
CA GLN A 164 -7.36 1.35 -12.64
C GLN A 164 -8.40 2.46 -12.48
N LEU A 165 -9.18 2.43 -11.40
CA LEU A 165 -10.29 3.37 -11.16
C LEU A 165 -10.10 4.18 -9.86
N VAL A 166 -8.93 4.05 -9.23
CA VAL A 166 -8.52 4.75 -8.01
C VAL A 166 -7.20 5.47 -8.23
N GLU A 167 -6.88 6.41 -7.33
CA GLU A 167 -5.65 7.19 -7.35
C GLU A 167 -4.77 6.85 -6.13
N GLU A 168 -3.46 7.16 -6.24
CA GLU A 168 -2.54 7.00 -5.11
C GLU A 168 -2.96 7.89 -3.94
N ASN A 169 -2.89 7.34 -2.74
CA ASN A 169 -3.30 7.95 -1.47
C ASN A 169 -4.83 8.09 -1.25
N GLN A 170 -5.66 7.61 -2.16
CA GLN A 170 -7.11 7.53 -1.97
C GLN A 170 -7.44 6.53 -0.85
N LEU A 171 -8.39 6.89 0.02
CA LEU A 171 -9.01 5.97 0.97
C LEU A 171 -10.07 5.16 0.24
N VAL A 172 -10.14 3.88 0.52
CA VAL A 172 -11.11 2.95 -0.06
C VAL A 172 -11.74 2.07 1.01
N LYS A 173 -12.97 1.68 0.79
CA LYS A 173 -13.70 0.75 1.65
C LYS A 173 -13.66 -0.67 1.07
N ALA A 174 -13.80 -1.67 1.94
CA ALA A 174 -14.01 -3.05 1.51
C ALA A 174 -15.19 -3.13 0.53
N GLY A 175 -15.01 -3.81 -0.61
CA GLY A 175 -16.02 -3.88 -1.67
C GLY A 175 -16.07 -2.66 -2.60
N GLU A 176 -15.31 -1.60 -2.35
CA GLU A 176 -15.22 -0.45 -3.27
C GLU A 176 -14.49 -0.83 -4.56
N VAL A 177 -15.00 -0.37 -5.70
CA VAL A 177 -14.45 -0.67 -7.02
C VAL A 177 -13.12 0.05 -7.21
N ILE A 178 -12.05 -0.72 -7.43
CA ILE A 178 -10.68 -0.21 -7.60
C ILE A 178 -10.13 -0.35 -9.01
N GLY A 179 -10.75 -1.20 -9.83
CA GLY A 179 -10.30 -1.44 -11.19
C GLY A 179 -11.16 -2.43 -11.95
N LEU A 180 -10.72 -2.73 -13.17
CA LEU A 180 -11.37 -3.69 -14.05
C LEU A 180 -10.38 -4.81 -14.39
N GLY A 181 -10.87 -6.05 -14.40
CA GLY A 181 -10.14 -7.24 -14.80
C GLY A 181 -9.53 -7.10 -16.20
N GLY A 182 -8.40 -7.74 -16.44
CA GLY A 182 -7.69 -7.57 -17.67
C GLY A 182 -6.67 -8.68 -17.98
N ASN A 183 -5.73 -8.34 -18.87
CA ASN A 183 -4.67 -9.22 -19.34
C ASN A 183 -3.40 -8.39 -19.65
N THR A 184 -3.09 -7.38 -18.82
CA THR A 184 -1.94 -6.49 -19.05
C THR A 184 -0.68 -7.01 -18.37
N GLY A 185 0.50 -6.52 -18.82
CA GLY A 185 1.79 -6.94 -18.27
C GLY A 185 2.21 -8.35 -18.72
N ARG A 186 2.86 -9.11 -17.83
CA ARG A 186 3.27 -10.48 -18.12
C ARG A 186 2.15 -11.46 -17.79
N SER A 187 1.17 -11.55 -18.65
CA SER A 187 0.01 -12.42 -18.53
C SER A 187 -0.22 -13.18 -19.83
N THR A 188 -0.65 -14.43 -19.74
CA THR A 188 -0.96 -15.30 -20.89
C THR A 188 -2.45 -15.45 -21.15
N GLY A 189 -3.29 -14.89 -20.30
CA GLY A 189 -4.75 -14.93 -20.42
C GLY A 189 -5.40 -14.09 -19.34
N SER A 190 -6.66 -13.70 -19.54
CA SER A 190 -7.37 -12.81 -18.62
C SER A 190 -7.53 -13.45 -17.24
N HIS A 191 -6.96 -12.81 -16.21
CA HIS A 191 -7.06 -13.19 -14.81
C HIS A 191 -6.74 -11.99 -13.89
N LEU A 192 -7.18 -12.07 -12.64
CA LEU A 192 -6.71 -11.22 -11.57
C LEU A 192 -5.56 -11.92 -10.86
N HIS A 193 -4.38 -11.32 -10.86
CA HIS A 193 -3.30 -11.70 -9.96
C HIS A 193 -3.53 -11.01 -8.60
N PHE A 194 -3.77 -11.81 -7.55
CA PHE A 194 -4.09 -11.33 -6.21
C PHE A 194 -3.02 -11.78 -5.21
N GLU A 195 -2.39 -10.81 -4.53
CA GLU A 195 -1.42 -11.09 -3.47
C GLU A 195 -1.91 -10.54 -2.13
N THR A 196 -1.54 -11.25 -1.06
CA THR A 196 -1.60 -10.76 0.31
C THR A 196 -0.19 -10.71 0.88
N ARG A 197 0.15 -9.59 1.50
CA ARG A 197 1.48 -9.34 2.05
C ARG A 197 1.38 -8.76 3.45
N PHE A 198 2.29 -9.17 4.33
CA PHE A 198 2.50 -8.56 5.63
C PHE A 198 3.96 -8.11 5.73
N LEU A 199 4.19 -6.81 5.88
CA LEU A 199 5.52 -6.18 5.93
C LEU A 199 6.44 -6.65 4.77
N GLY A 200 5.86 -6.79 3.57
CA GLY A 200 6.55 -7.25 2.36
C GLY A 200 6.63 -8.75 2.16
N ILE A 201 6.34 -9.53 3.18
CA ILE A 201 6.32 -10.98 3.09
C ILE A 201 5.02 -11.41 2.43
N ALA A 202 5.13 -12.11 1.30
CA ALA A 202 3.98 -12.67 0.62
C ALA A 202 3.42 -13.86 1.41
N ILE A 203 2.13 -13.85 1.66
CA ILE A 203 1.40 -14.91 2.34
C ILE A 203 0.47 -15.55 1.31
N ASN A 204 0.31 -16.87 1.37
CA ASN A 204 -0.63 -17.54 0.49
C ASN A 204 -2.08 -17.14 0.83
N PRO A 205 -2.83 -16.51 -0.09
CA PRO A 205 -4.17 -16.01 0.21
C PRO A 205 -5.17 -17.11 0.63
N ILE A 206 -4.97 -18.36 0.24
CA ILE A 206 -5.87 -19.47 0.64
C ILE A 206 -5.84 -19.78 2.14
N TYR A 207 -4.85 -19.29 2.88
CA TYR A 207 -4.81 -19.46 4.33
C TYR A 207 -5.75 -18.50 5.07
N MET A 208 -6.15 -17.44 4.40
CA MET A 208 -7.03 -16.41 4.94
C MET A 208 -8.43 -16.44 4.30
N PHE A 209 -8.51 -16.84 3.00
CA PHE A 209 -9.73 -16.72 2.21
C PHE A 209 -10.13 -18.05 1.57
N ASP A 210 -11.40 -18.41 1.75
CA ASP A 210 -12.06 -19.55 1.11
C ASP A 210 -12.73 -19.05 -0.18
N PHE A 211 -11.99 -19.06 -1.29
CA PHE A 211 -12.48 -18.57 -2.58
C PHE A 211 -13.74 -19.30 -3.08
N PRO A 212 -13.86 -20.63 -2.94
CA PRO A 212 -15.11 -21.35 -3.25
C PRO A 212 -16.32 -20.85 -2.47
N LYS A 213 -16.17 -20.55 -1.18
CA LYS A 213 -17.28 -20.05 -0.34
C LYS A 213 -17.43 -18.54 -0.39
N GLN A 214 -16.47 -17.82 -0.99
CA GLN A 214 -16.43 -16.35 -1.06
C GLN A 214 -16.42 -15.69 0.33
N ASP A 215 -15.69 -16.30 1.29
CA ASP A 215 -15.64 -15.89 2.68
C ASP A 215 -14.23 -16.03 3.27
N ILE A 216 -14.04 -15.60 4.50
CA ILE A 216 -12.81 -15.81 5.28
C ILE A 216 -12.79 -17.24 5.85
N VAL A 217 -11.56 -17.76 6.03
CA VAL A 217 -11.36 -19.09 6.67
C VAL A 217 -11.61 -19.01 8.19
N ALA A 218 -11.22 -17.89 8.80
CA ALA A 218 -11.44 -17.58 10.22
C ALA A 218 -11.38 -16.06 10.40
N ASP A 219 -11.91 -15.54 11.51
CA ASP A 219 -11.91 -14.10 11.81
C ASP A 219 -10.53 -13.50 11.96
N THR A 220 -9.54 -14.31 12.28
CA THR A 220 -8.15 -13.86 12.46
C THR A 220 -7.17 -14.81 11.79
N TYR A 221 -6.04 -14.25 11.34
CA TYR A 221 -4.87 -15.00 10.87
C TYR A 221 -3.65 -14.64 11.71
N THR A 222 -2.99 -15.65 12.30
CA THR A 222 -1.76 -15.42 13.07
C THR A 222 -0.54 -15.59 12.16
N PHE A 223 0.05 -14.46 11.80
CA PHE A 223 1.36 -14.44 11.17
C PHE A 223 2.42 -14.90 12.16
N ARG A 224 3.31 -15.81 11.74
CA ARG A 224 4.47 -16.26 12.50
C ARG A 224 5.72 -16.19 11.63
N ARG A 225 6.74 -15.54 12.16
CA ARG A 225 8.04 -15.48 11.49
C ARG A 225 8.74 -16.83 11.64
N THR A 226 9.06 -17.51 10.52
CA THR A 226 9.87 -18.73 10.56
C THR A 226 11.33 -18.39 10.88
N GLN A 227 11.90 -19.01 11.92
CA GLN A 227 13.33 -18.93 12.21
C GLN A 227 14.09 -19.74 11.15
N GLY A 228 14.72 -19.05 10.21
CA GLY A 228 15.49 -19.69 9.13
C GLY A 228 15.84 -18.74 8.01
N SER A 229 15.18 -17.63 7.94
CA SER A 229 15.42 -16.59 6.94
C SER A 229 16.51 -15.63 7.42
N SER A 230 17.74 -15.85 6.99
CA SER A 230 18.86 -14.97 7.26
C SER A 230 18.66 -13.61 6.57
N LYS A 231 18.54 -12.55 7.36
CA LYS A 231 19.01 -11.17 7.22
C LYS A 231 19.17 -10.54 5.82
N ARG A 232 18.36 -10.86 4.81
CA ARG A 232 18.31 -10.04 3.59
C ARG A 232 16.85 -9.86 3.14
N ALA A 233 16.33 -8.65 3.30
CA ALA A 233 15.12 -8.21 2.61
C ALA A 233 15.34 -8.39 1.10
N GLY A 234 14.77 -9.46 0.53
CA GLY A 234 14.94 -9.80 -0.88
C GLY A 234 14.92 -11.30 -1.21
N SER A 235 15.00 -12.20 -0.25
CA SER A 235 14.89 -13.63 -0.53
C SER A 235 13.47 -14.12 -0.24
N HIS A 236 12.95 -14.86 -1.19
CA HIS A 236 11.61 -15.44 -1.21
C HIS A 236 11.45 -16.50 -0.12
N ASP A 237 11.00 -16.11 1.07
CA ASP A 237 10.65 -17.05 2.11
C ASP A 237 9.17 -17.43 2.01
N THR A 238 8.97 -18.71 1.73
CA THR A 238 7.66 -19.34 1.79
C THR A 238 7.31 -19.52 3.26
N GLN A 239 6.44 -18.68 3.80
CA GLN A 239 5.93 -18.86 5.14
C GLN A 239 4.79 -19.87 5.15
N VAL A 240 4.92 -20.86 6.00
CA VAL A 240 3.85 -21.81 6.29
C VAL A 240 3.07 -21.26 7.48
N ALA A 241 1.78 -20.98 7.28
CA ALA A 241 0.89 -20.63 8.38
C ALA A 241 0.81 -21.81 9.36
N ASP A 242 1.05 -21.55 10.64
CA ASP A 242 0.79 -22.53 11.69
C ASP A 242 -0.67 -22.44 12.10
N GLY A 243 -1.48 -23.06 11.31
CA GLY A 243 -2.87 -23.36 11.59
C GLY A 243 -3.21 -24.72 11.02
N THR A 244 -2.72 -25.79 11.66
CA THR A 244 -3.17 -27.20 11.49
C THR A 244 -2.97 -27.89 10.16
N ILE A 245 -2.46 -27.29 9.10
CA ILE A 245 -2.14 -28.02 7.87
C ILE A 245 -0.64 -27.98 7.60
N ARG A 246 0.09 -29.02 8.02
CA ARG A 246 1.50 -29.24 7.64
C ARG A 246 1.53 -30.05 6.35
N TYR A 247 2.06 -29.47 5.29
CA TYR A 247 2.32 -30.24 4.08
C TYR A 247 3.67 -30.96 4.20
N HIS A 248 3.63 -32.27 4.23
CA HIS A 248 4.83 -33.09 4.09
C HIS A 248 5.06 -33.41 2.60
N LYS A 249 6.25 -33.10 2.08
CA LYS A 249 6.63 -33.53 0.73
C LYS A 249 6.93 -35.02 0.77
N VAL A 250 6.00 -35.83 0.29
CA VAL A 250 6.13 -37.29 0.23
C VAL A 250 7.38 -37.68 -0.56
N LYS A 251 8.24 -38.46 0.05
CA LYS A 251 9.40 -39.09 -0.58
C LYS A 251 9.13 -40.59 -0.78
N SER A 252 9.84 -41.20 -1.73
CA SER A 252 9.76 -42.64 -1.90
C SER A 252 10.12 -43.35 -0.59
N GLY A 253 9.20 -44.15 -0.03
CA GLY A 253 9.35 -44.84 1.24
C GLY A 253 8.62 -44.20 2.42
N ASP A 254 7.96 -43.04 2.25
CA ASP A 254 7.13 -42.46 3.27
C ASP A 254 5.80 -43.24 3.41
N THR A 255 5.39 -43.44 4.67
CA THR A 255 4.09 -44.03 5.01
C THR A 255 3.27 -43.02 5.81
N LEU A 256 1.94 -43.08 5.71
CA LEU A 256 1.04 -42.16 6.44
C LEU A 256 1.27 -42.15 7.94
N SER A 257 1.59 -43.32 8.54
CA SER A 257 1.92 -43.44 9.95
C SER A 257 3.26 -42.81 10.38
N ARG A 258 4.09 -42.41 9.43
CA ARG A 258 5.39 -41.79 9.68
C ARG A 258 5.33 -40.27 9.42
N ILE A 259 4.26 -39.81 8.76
CA ILE A 259 4.02 -38.40 8.41
C ILE A 259 3.07 -37.75 9.43
N ALA A 260 2.18 -38.53 10.06
CA ALA A 260 1.32 -38.10 11.16
C ALA A 260 2.12 -38.07 12.48
#